data_5e8d6ca834f628192c792a194ebbc6c7
#
_entry.id   5e8d6ca834f628192c792a194ebbc6c7
#
_cell.length_a   1.000
_cell.length_b   1.000
_cell.length_c   1.000
_cell.angle_alpha   90.00
_cell.angle_beta   90.00
_cell.angle_gamma   90.00
#
_symmetry.space_group_name_H-M   'P 1'
#
loop_
_entity.id
_entity.type
_entity.pdbx_description
1 polymer ?
#
loop_
_entity_poly.entity_id
_entity_poly.type
_entity_poly.pdbx_seq_one_letter_code
_entity_poly.pdbx_strand_id
1 'polypeptide(L)'
;MARALAVSVIAFAVVMAWIPPEAAADPPAGATVFAIGKCFDPSQPAQQRPVRFDYNCNTTSVMEDMTWTSWGVDGAEGSGTDSSIECQPNCAQGSRLTNPILVHAWNPLPPSTVGCPSGVEFYSDLTIAYPDGVPPWITPGTSWDDGTDFVTVDDMPAVRFSGLVPDCQPL
;
A
#
# COMPACT_ATOMS: atom_id res chain seq x y z
N MET A 1 -53.28 -48.25 -24.07
CA MET A 1 -53.09 -47.80 -22.67
C MET A 1 -51.68 -47.14 -22.58
N ALA A 2 -51.65 -45.82 -22.67
CA ALA A 2 -50.38 -45.04 -22.60
C ALA A 2 -50.33 -44.37 -21.22
N ARG A 3 -49.27 -44.67 -20.44
CA ARG A 3 -48.97 -44.05 -19.16
C ARG A 3 -48.04 -42.88 -19.39
N ALA A 4 -48.51 -41.68 -19.09
CA ALA A 4 -47.70 -40.46 -19.06
C ALA A 4 -46.93 -40.40 -17.75
N LEU A 5 -45.59 -40.31 -17.82
CA LEU A 5 -44.70 -40.01 -16.70
C LEU A 5 -44.54 -38.48 -16.58
N ALA A 6 -45.00 -37.94 -15.50
CA ALA A 6 -44.76 -36.54 -15.16
C ALA A 6 -43.36 -36.39 -14.50
N VAL A 7 -42.49 -35.60 -15.12
CA VAL A 7 -41.18 -35.23 -14.57
C VAL A 7 -41.34 -33.90 -13.81
N SER A 8 -41.23 -33.94 -12.49
CA SER A 8 -41.20 -32.73 -11.67
C SER A 8 -39.78 -32.15 -11.66
N VAL A 9 -39.62 -30.94 -12.21
CA VAL A 9 -38.35 -30.18 -12.13
C VAL A 9 -38.40 -29.35 -10.85
N ILE A 10 -37.56 -29.68 -9.88
CA ILE A 10 -37.37 -28.88 -8.66
C ILE A 10 -36.33 -27.83 -8.97
N ALA A 11 -36.75 -26.56 -9.04
CA ALA A 11 -35.85 -25.42 -9.18
C ALA A 11 -35.28 -25.04 -7.80
N PHE A 12 -33.97 -25.23 -7.61
CA PHE A 12 -33.25 -24.71 -6.46
C PHE A 12 -32.94 -23.22 -6.70
N ALA A 13 -33.59 -22.33 -5.96
CA ALA A 13 -33.22 -20.94 -5.89
C ALA A 13 -32.00 -20.77 -4.95
N VAL A 14 -30.83 -20.49 -5.50
CA VAL A 14 -29.64 -20.11 -4.72
C VAL A 14 -29.80 -18.65 -4.30
N VAL A 15 -30.09 -18.42 -3.03
CA VAL A 15 -30.09 -17.08 -2.43
C VAL A 15 -28.62 -16.72 -2.13
N MET A 16 -28.01 -15.91 -2.97
CA MET A 16 -26.70 -15.30 -2.67
C MET A 16 -26.94 -14.20 -1.62
N ALA A 17 -26.55 -14.49 -0.37
CA ALA A 17 -26.49 -13.48 0.67
C ALA A 17 -25.34 -12.51 0.35
N TRP A 18 -25.68 -11.25 0.10
CA TRP A 18 -24.71 -10.16 0.03
C TRP A 18 -24.16 -9.91 1.45
N ILE A 19 -22.89 -10.22 1.69
CA ILE A 19 -22.17 -9.82 2.91
C ILE A 19 -21.58 -8.44 2.60
N PRO A 20 -22.03 -7.37 3.26
CA PRO A 20 -21.39 -6.06 3.09
C PRO A 20 -19.95 -6.10 3.58
N PRO A 21 -19.02 -5.35 2.96
CA PRO A 21 -17.66 -5.23 3.47
C PRO A 21 -17.71 -4.67 4.89
N GLU A 22 -17.11 -5.39 5.82
CA GLU A 22 -16.99 -4.98 7.21
C GLU A 22 -16.12 -3.72 7.27
N ALA A 23 -16.70 -2.61 7.67
CA ALA A 23 -15.95 -1.38 7.90
C ALA A 23 -14.91 -1.65 8.99
N ALA A 24 -13.63 -1.36 8.72
CA ALA A 24 -12.57 -1.48 9.72
C ALA A 24 -12.97 -0.63 10.94
N ALA A 25 -13.10 -1.28 12.11
CA ALA A 25 -13.40 -0.58 13.35
C ALA A 25 -12.23 0.34 13.73
N ASP A 26 -12.52 1.55 14.18
CA ASP A 26 -11.51 2.43 14.76
C ASP A 26 -10.79 1.72 15.92
N PRO A 27 -9.46 1.88 16.05
CA PRO A 27 -8.72 1.28 17.14
C PRO A 27 -9.25 1.80 18.49
N PRO A 28 -9.25 0.96 19.55
CA PRO A 28 -9.69 1.38 20.87
C PRO A 28 -8.86 2.56 21.37
N ALA A 29 -9.47 3.50 22.08
CA ALA A 29 -8.81 4.67 22.64
C ALA A 29 -7.58 4.26 23.47
N GLY A 30 -6.38 4.75 23.10
CA GLY A 30 -5.10 4.40 23.73
C GLY A 30 -4.32 3.27 23.04
N ALA A 31 -4.83 2.68 21.95
CA ALA A 31 -4.04 1.77 21.14
C ALA A 31 -3.03 2.55 20.29
N THR A 32 -1.82 2.02 20.12
CA THR A 32 -0.83 2.58 19.20
C THR A 32 -1.32 2.45 17.76
N VAL A 33 -1.27 3.56 17.02
CA VAL A 33 -1.57 3.61 15.60
C VAL A 33 -0.27 3.44 14.83
N PHE A 34 -0.26 2.57 13.81
CA PHE A 34 0.88 2.37 12.92
C PHE A 34 0.62 3.02 11.58
N ALA A 35 1.60 3.73 11.03
CA ALA A 35 1.47 4.43 9.75
C ALA A 35 2.78 4.40 8.96
N ILE A 36 2.70 4.64 7.65
CA ILE A 36 3.89 4.89 6.82
C ILE A 36 4.27 6.35 7.00
N GLY A 37 5.53 6.61 7.41
CA GLY A 37 6.01 7.96 7.72
C GLY A 37 6.31 8.83 6.50
N LYS A 38 6.57 8.21 5.35
CA LYS A 38 6.87 8.95 4.11
C LYS A 38 5.67 9.78 3.68
N CYS A 39 5.88 11.06 3.38
CA CYS A 39 4.82 12.01 2.97
C CYS A 39 3.67 12.16 3.98
N PHE A 40 3.95 12.00 5.25
CA PHE A 40 2.95 12.19 6.30
C PHE A 40 2.51 13.66 6.38
N ASP A 41 1.19 13.87 6.38
CA ASP A 41 0.58 15.18 6.58
C ASP A 41 0.03 15.29 8.01
N PRO A 42 0.63 16.08 8.89
CA PRO A 42 0.21 16.21 10.29
C PRO A 42 -1.16 16.90 10.47
N SER A 43 -1.69 17.51 9.42
CA SER A 43 -3.04 18.08 9.43
C SER A 43 -4.14 17.03 9.27
N GLN A 44 -3.76 15.81 8.89
CA GLN A 44 -4.68 14.70 8.67
C GLN A 44 -4.45 13.58 9.71
N PRO A 45 -5.47 12.79 10.03
CA PRO A 45 -5.30 11.58 10.84
C PRO A 45 -4.30 10.63 10.18
N ALA A 46 -3.47 9.96 10.99
CA ALA A 46 -2.56 8.93 10.50
C ALA A 46 -3.35 7.78 9.84
N GLN A 47 -3.02 7.52 8.59
CA GLN A 47 -3.73 6.52 7.80
C GLN A 47 -3.23 5.11 8.13
N GLN A 48 -4.16 4.23 8.47
CA GLN A 48 -3.91 2.80 8.61
C GLN A 48 -4.45 2.06 7.40
N ARG A 49 -3.69 1.12 6.87
CA ARG A 49 -4.09 0.32 5.69
C ARG A 49 -4.61 1.18 4.53
N PRO A 50 -3.85 2.21 4.09
CA PRO A 50 -4.34 3.10 3.05
C PRO A 50 -4.59 2.33 1.75
N VAL A 51 -5.76 2.52 1.13
CA VAL A 51 -6.07 1.97 -0.19
C VAL A 51 -5.27 2.68 -1.28
N ARG A 52 -4.93 3.95 -1.03
CA ARG A 52 -4.10 4.79 -1.90
C ARG A 52 -3.06 5.52 -1.07
N PHE A 53 -1.80 5.51 -1.52
CA PHE A 53 -0.70 6.15 -0.82
C PHE A 53 0.30 6.78 -1.80
N ASP A 54 0.48 8.11 -1.72
CA ASP A 54 1.51 8.83 -2.46
C ASP A 54 2.85 8.69 -1.72
N TYR A 55 3.76 7.89 -2.26
CA TYR A 55 5.06 7.65 -1.64
C TYR A 55 6.18 8.54 -2.19
N ASN A 56 5.84 9.45 -3.11
CA ASN A 56 6.78 10.46 -3.64
C ASN A 56 6.39 11.90 -3.29
N CYS A 57 5.32 12.10 -2.49
CA CYS A 57 4.81 13.38 -1.96
C CYS A 57 4.37 14.41 -3.03
N ASN A 58 4.30 14.04 -4.29
CA ASN A 58 3.98 14.93 -5.41
C ASN A 58 3.12 14.26 -6.49
N THR A 59 2.50 13.13 -6.15
CA THR A 59 1.63 12.33 -7.02
C THR A 59 2.29 11.73 -8.26
N THR A 60 3.61 11.80 -8.39
CA THR A 60 4.34 11.16 -9.50
C THR A 60 4.50 9.66 -9.30
N SER A 61 4.41 9.17 -8.07
CA SER A 61 4.47 7.75 -7.74
C SER A 61 3.51 7.44 -6.60
N VAL A 62 2.51 6.61 -6.90
CA VAL A 62 1.39 6.35 -6.00
C VAL A 62 1.09 4.85 -5.95
N MET A 63 0.97 4.28 -4.77
CA MET A 63 0.37 2.97 -4.58
C MET A 63 -1.15 3.12 -4.62
N GLU A 64 -1.83 2.31 -5.42
CA GLU A 64 -3.28 2.32 -5.63
C GLU A 64 -3.86 0.91 -5.46
N ASP A 65 -5.16 0.84 -5.16
CA ASP A 65 -5.91 -0.42 -4.98
C ASP A 65 -5.26 -1.37 -3.95
N MET A 66 -4.66 -0.79 -2.91
CA MET A 66 -3.94 -1.55 -1.89
C MET A 66 -4.88 -2.41 -1.04
N THR A 67 -4.48 -3.66 -0.88
CA THR A 67 -5.07 -4.61 0.07
C THR A 67 -3.99 -5.07 1.03
N TRP A 68 -4.23 -4.92 2.34
CA TRP A 68 -3.27 -5.22 3.40
C TRP A 68 -3.65 -6.53 4.10
N THR A 69 -2.71 -7.46 4.15
CA THR A 69 -2.84 -8.76 4.83
C THR A 69 -2.41 -8.68 6.29
N SER A 70 -1.44 -7.82 6.62
CA SER A 70 -1.03 -7.51 7.99
C SER A 70 -0.86 -5.99 8.18
N TRP A 71 -0.94 -5.52 9.44
CA TRP A 71 -0.69 -4.14 9.82
C TRP A 71 -0.56 -4.02 11.32
N GLY A 72 0.58 -3.65 11.86
CA GLY A 72 0.79 -3.54 13.29
C GLY A 72 2.26 -3.48 13.70
N VAL A 73 2.53 -3.84 14.95
CA VAL A 73 3.88 -3.77 15.55
C VAL A 73 4.91 -4.64 14.83
N ASP A 74 4.48 -5.75 14.25
CA ASP A 74 5.38 -6.67 13.51
C ASP A 74 5.60 -6.24 12.05
N GLY A 75 4.95 -5.16 11.62
CA GLY A 75 5.02 -4.63 10.26
C GLY A 75 3.70 -4.68 9.53
N ALA A 76 3.74 -4.32 8.27
CA ALA A 76 2.61 -4.32 7.35
C ALA A 76 2.98 -5.00 6.04
N GLU A 77 2.10 -5.86 5.55
CA GLU A 77 2.23 -6.50 4.24
C GLU A 77 0.97 -6.27 3.43
N GLY A 78 1.15 -6.02 2.14
CA GLY A 78 0.04 -5.78 1.23
C GLY A 78 0.42 -5.95 -0.23
N SER A 79 -0.58 -5.87 -1.07
CA SER A 79 -0.44 -5.88 -2.52
C SER A 79 -1.35 -4.84 -3.16
N GLY A 80 -1.02 -4.42 -4.35
CA GLY A 80 -1.78 -3.42 -5.09
C GLY A 80 -1.12 -3.08 -6.42
N THR A 81 -1.25 -1.84 -6.84
CA THR A 81 -0.70 -1.33 -8.09
C THR A 81 0.18 -0.10 -7.81
N ASP A 82 1.42 -0.10 -8.31
CA ASP A 82 2.22 1.11 -8.45
C ASP A 82 1.76 1.87 -9.70
N SER A 83 1.50 3.14 -9.55
CA SER A 83 1.11 4.08 -10.61
C SER A 83 2.12 5.22 -10.64
N SER A 84 3.14 5.10 -11.50
CA SER A 84 4.28 6.00 -11.56
C SER A 84 4.37 6.73 -12.90
N ILE A 85 4.83 7.98 -12.89
CA ILE A 85 5.04 8.78 -14.11
C ILE A 85 6.49 8.65 -14.56
N GLU A 86 6.68 8.23 -15.81
CA GLU A 86 7.98 8.33 -16.49
C GLU A 86 8.26 9.79 -16.79
N CYS A 87 9.20 10.41 -16.07
CA CYS A 87 9.52 11.82 -16.21
C CYS A 87 10.48 12.12 -17.39
N GLN A 88 10.19 11.55 -18.56
CA GLN A 88 10.96 11.78 -19.80
C GLN A 88 10.05 12.34 -20.90
N PRO A 89 10.31 13.51 -21.47
CA PRO A 89 11.40 14.45 -21.17
C PRO A 89 11.19 15.24 -19.87
N ASN A 90 10.00 15.20 -19.28
CA ASN A 90 9.65 15.76 -17.97
C ASN A 90 8.35 15.10 -17.47
N CYS A 91 8.04 15.24 -16.18
CA CYS A 91 6.88 14.55 -15.57
C CYS A 91 5.52 15.04 -16.12
N ALA A 92 5.43 16.28 -16.61
CA ALA A 92 4.17 16.82 -17.16
C ALA A 92 3.84 16.24 -18.54
N GLN A 93 4.82 15.72 -19.25
CA GLN A 93 4.69 15.12 -20.59
C GLN A 93 4.93 13.61 -20.57
N GLY A 94 5.29 13.06 -19.43
CA GLY A 94 5.58 11.64 -19.27
C GLY A 94 4.32 10.78 -19.25
N SER A 95 4.50 9.53 -19.61
CA SER A 95 3.45 8.51 -19.55
C SER A 95 3.32 7.97 -18.14
N ARG A 96 2.10 7.66 -17.72
CA ARG A 96 1.86 6.92 -16.48
C ARG A 96 2.00 5.42 -16.75
N LEU A 97 2.84 4.77 -15.96
CA LEU A 97 3.04 3.33 -15.98
C LEU A 97 2.36 2.72 -14.76
N THR A 98 1.79 1.53 -14.93
CA THR A 98 1.15 0.79 -13.84
C THR A 98 1.73 -0.61 -13.74
N ASN A 99 2.13 -1.02 -12.54
CA ASN A 99 2.73 -2.31 -12.29
C ASN A 99 2.12 -2.93 -11.04
N PRO A 100 1.84 -4.25 -11.00
CA PRO A 100 1.50 -4.95 -9.77
C PRO A 100 2.65 -4.84 -8.77
N ILE A 101 2.32 -4.67 -7.49
CA ILE A 101 3.32 -4.57 -6.42
C ILE A 101 2.97 -5.43 -5.21
N LEU A 102 4.03 -5.86 -4.52
CA LEU A 102 3.99 -6.37 -3.16
C LEU A 102 4.70 -5.37 -2.25
N VAL A 103 4.10 -5.06 -1.13
CA VAL A 103 4.60 -4.04 -0.22
C VAL A 103 4.86 -4.66 1.15
N HIS A 104 6.03 -4.36 1.71
CA HIS A 104 6.39 -4.68 3.09
C HIS A 104 6.90 -3.41 3.77
N ALA A 105 6.26 -3.01 4.87
CA ALA A 105 6.70 -1.92 5.73
C ALA A 105 7.01 -2.49 7.13
N TRP A 106 8.13 -2.07 7.73
CA TRP A 106 8.55 -2.63 9.02
C TRP A 106 9.31 -1.62 9.87
N ASN A 107 9.81 -2.10 11.02
CA ASN A 107 10.56 -1.31 11.98
C ASN A 107 9.79 -0.04 12.41
N PRO A 108 8.60 -0.20 13.05
CA PRO A 108 7.85 0.94 13.54
C PRO A 108 8.61 1.62 14.69
N LEU A 109 8.76 2.93 14.59
CA LEU A 109 9.45 3.77 15.56
C LEU A 109 8.54 4.91 16.01
N PRO A 110 8.61 5.31 17.30
CA PRO A 110 7.97 6.53 17.74
C PRO A 110 8.57 7.73 17.01
N PRO A 111 7.78 8.77 16.71
CA PRO A 111 8.28 9.92 15.99
C PRO A 111 9.34 10.65 16.80
N SER A 112 10.48 10.96 16.18
CA SER A 112 11.55 11.78 16.74
C SER A 112 11.38 13.25 16.44
N THR A 113 10.47 13.61 15.53
CA THR A 113 10.23 15.00 15.08
C THR A 113 9.19 15.67 15.94
N VAL A 114 9.46 16.92 16.33
CA VAL A 114 8.51 17.76 17.08
C VAL A 114 7.28 18.04 16.20
N GLY A 115 6.09 17.99 16.80
CA GLY A 115 4.82 18.22 16.09
C GLY A 115 4.10 16.96 15.64
N CYS A 116 4.75 15.79 15.69
CA CYS A 116 4.10 14.53 15.38
C CYS A 116 3.04 14.16 16.44
N PRO A 117 1.95 13.51 16.02
CA PRO A 117 0.90 13.08 16.93
C PRO A 117 1.41 12.02 17.93
N SER A 118 0.97 12.13 19.19
CA SER A 118 1.24 11.10 20.19
C SER A 118 0.45 9.83 19.91
N GLY A 119 1.03 8.67 20.25
CA GLY A 119 0.38 7.37 20.06
C GLY A 119 0.41 6.86 18.63
N VAL A 120 1.19 7.50 17.75
CA VAL A 120 1.49 7.00 16.40
C VAL A 120 2.93 6.51 16.36
N GLU A 121 3.15 5.33 15.79
CA GLU A 121 4.46 4.83 15.41
C GLU A 121 4.53 4.73 13.88
N PHE A 122 5.68 5.08 13.33
CA PHE A 122 5.88 5.14 11.90
C PHE A 122 6.86 4.07 11.45
N TYR A 123 6.47 3.28 10.44
CA TYR A 123 7.39 2.35 9.78
C TYR A 123 8.55 3.14 9.18
N SER A 124 9.76 2.85 9.64
CA SER A 124 10.98 3.51 9.17
C SER A 124 11.54 2.90 7.89
N ASP A 125 11.06 1.72 7.54
CA ASP A 125 11.52 0.97 6.38
C ASP A 125 10.33 0.52 5.54
N LEU A 126 10.48 0.60 4.21
CA LEU A 126 9.45 0.23 3.24
C LEU A 126 10.11 -0.41 2.02
N THR A 127 9.59 -1.54 1.58
CA THR A 127 9.96 -2.16 0.29
C THR A 127 8.74 -2.27 -0.60
N ILE A 128 8.91 -1.91 -1.87
CA ILE A 128 7.94 -2.08 -2.94
C ILE A 128 8.58 -3.02 -3.96
N ALA A 129 8.14 -4.26 -4.02
CA ALA A 129 8.63 -5.28 -4.96
C ALA A 129 7.68 -5.44 -6.15
N TYR A 130 8.25 -5.75 -7.31
CA TYR A 130 7.56 -5.81 -8.61
C TYR A 130 7.58 -7.24 -9.15
N PRO A 131 6.50 -8.04 -8.96
CA PRO A 131 6.48 -9.44 -9.38
C PRO A 131 6.37 -9.64 -10.90
N ASP A 132 5.70 -8.74 -11.62
CA ASP A 132 5.35 -8.91 -13.04
C ASP A 132 5.91 -7.82 -13.97
N GLY A 133 6.89 -7.08 -13.51
CA GLY A 133 7.51 -6.03 -14.32
C GLY A 133 7.75 -4.77 -13.50
N VAL A 134 8.76 -4.04 -13.88
CA VAL A 134 9.30 -2.93 -13.11
C VAL A 134 9.41 -1.68 -14.00
N PRO A 135 9.16 -0.47 -13.48
CA PRO A 135 9.45 0.77 -14.18
C PRO A 135 10.90 0.82 -14.69
N PRO A 136 11.15 1.36 -15.92
CA PRO A 136 12.44 1.24 -16.59
C PRO A 136 13.62 1.95 -15.88
N TRP A 137 13.33 2.85 -14.95
CA TRP A 137 14.36 3.54 -14.15
C TRP A 137 14.80 2.75 -12.91
N ILE A 138 14.10 1.67 -12.53
CA ILE A 138 14.47 0.84 -11.39
C ILE A 138 15.46 -0.22 -11.86
N THR A 139 16.73 -0.06 -11.50
CA THR A 139 17.80 -0.99 -11.84
C THR A 139 18.40 -1.55 -10.54
N PRO A 140 18.17 -2.81 -10.18
CA PRO A 140 18.74 -3.41 -8.98
C PRO A 140 20.27 -3.23 -8.87
N GLY A 141 20.73 -2.88 -7.68
CA GLY A 141 22.14 -2.59 -7.41
C GLY A 141 22.52 -1.11 -7.59
N THR A 142 21.54 -0.24 -7.86
CA THR A 142 21.74 1.22 -7.89
C THR A 142 20.90 1.89 -6.80
N SER A 143 21.14 3.19 -6.57
CA SER A 143 20.38 4.02 -5.63
C SER A 143 19.81 5.22 -6.35
N TRP A 144 18.67 5.73 -5.88
CA TRP A 144 18.09 6.97 -6.40
C TRP A 144 18.62 8.18 -5.62
N ASP A 145 18.55 8.08 -4.29
CA ASP A 145 19.02 9.09 -3.33
C ASP A 145 19.35 8.41 -1.99
N ASP A 146 19.76 9.20 -0.99
CA ASP A 146 20.04 8.67 0.34
C ASP A 146 18.78 8.03 0.95
N GLY A 147 18.88 6.75 1.28
CA GLY A 147 17.79 5.96 1.85
C GLY A 147 16.81 5.40 0.83
N THR A 148 17.07 5.56 -0.48
CA THR A 148 16.27 4.94 -1.56
C THR A 148 17.15 4.08 -2.46
N ASP A 149 17.08 2.77 -2.29
CA ASP A 149 17.89 1.81 -3.02
C ASP A 149 17.02 0.94 -3.94
N PHE A 150 17.56 0.61 -5.11
CA PHE A 150 17.00 -0.40 -6.01
C PHE A 150 17.67 -1.73 -5.73
N VAL A 151 16.89 -2.69 -5.28
CA VAL A 151 17.38 -3.98 -4.76
C VAL A 151 16.67 -5.14 -5.45
N THR A 152 17.09 -6.37 -5.12
CA THR A 152 16.34 -7.59 -5.44
C THR A 152 15.86 -8.21 -4.13
N VAL A 153 14.59 -8.55 -4.05
CA VAL A 153 13.94 -9.24 -2.93
C VAL A 153 13.18 -10.43 -3.48
N ASP A 154 13.48 -11.64 -3.02
CA ASP A 154 12.86 -12.89 -3.51
C ASP A 154 12.86 -12.99 -5.04
N ASP A 155 14.00 -12.69 -5.66
CA ASP A 155 14.22 -12.63 -7.11
C ASP A 155 13.41 -11.55 -7.87
N MET A 156 12.68 -10.70 -7.16
CA MET A 156 11.94 -9.57 -7.75
C MET A 156 12.73 -8.28 -7.65
N PRO A 157 12.75 -7.45 -8.70
CA PRO A 157 13.22 -6.06 -8.59
C PRO A 157 12.37 -5.31 -7.56
N ALA A 158 13.00 -4.45 -6.76
CA ALA A 158 12.30 -3.72 -5.71
C ALA A 158 12.93 -2.34 -5.47
N VAL A 159 12.12 -1.42 -4.96
CA VAL A 159 12.56 -0.17 -4.32
C VAL A 159 12.53 -0.37 -2.82
N ARG A 160 13.63 -0.09 -2.14
CA ARG A 160 13.72 -0.08 -0.69
C ARG A 160 13.97 1.34 -0.20
N PHE A 161 13.09 1.79 0.67
CA PHE A 161 13.27 3.00 1.47
C PHE A 161 13.73 2.58 2.86
N SER A 162 14.73 3.27 3.41
CA SER A 162 15.26 3.02 4.75
C SER A 162 15.47 4.32 5.51
N GLY A 163 15.31 4.28 6.83
CA GLY A 163 15.47 5.44 7.68
C GLY A 163 14.42 6.53 7.45
N LEU A 164 13.21 6.15 7.06
CA LEU A 164 12.09 7.08 6.87
C LEU A 164 11.76 7.78 8.20
N VAL A 165 11.76 9.09 8.17
CA VAL A 165 11.37 9.94 9.30
C VAL A 165 10.18 10.78 8.85
N PRO A 166 9.05 10.78 9.59
CA PRO A 166 7.92 11.63 9.25
C PRO A 166 8.30 13.10 9.44
N ASP A 167 7.97 13.95 8.47
CA ASP A 167 7.99 15.39 8.66
C ASP A 167 6.62 15.82 9.19
N CYS A 168 6.60 16.23 10.45
CA CYS A 168 5.38 16.66 11.14
C CYS A 168 5.33 18.18 11.34
N GLN A 169 6.15 18.92 10.62
CA GLN A 169 6.05 20.38 10.63
C GLN A 169 4.84 20.80 9.78
N PRO A 170 4.01 21.73 10.27
CA PRO A 170 2.92 22.26 9.44
C PRO A 170 3.51 22.97 8.22
N LEU A 171 2.91 22.69 7.06
CA LEU A 171 3.24 23.34 5.79
C LEU A 171 2.90 24.82 5.81
#